data_86ad65b141ea59100795b4a660e781c7
#
_entry.id   86ad65b141ea59100795b4a660e781c7
#
_cell.length_a   1.000
_cell.length_b   1.000
_cell.length_c   1.000
_cell.angle_alpha   90.00
_cell.angle_beta   90.00
_cell.angle_gamma   90.00
#
_symmetry.space_group_name_H-M   'P 1'
#
loop_
_entity.id
_entity.type
_entity.pdbx_description
1 polymer ?
#
loop_
_entity_poly.entity_id
_entity_poly.type
_entity_poly.pdbx_seq_one_letter_code
_entity_poly.pdbx_strand_id
1 'polypeptide(L)'
;MYKRQPHDNSGFVNIPFGLIGLIKEGKRNWGYNTAPQRALCDRRLYWPRGKTLGGSSSINAMVYIRGQQQDYDSWRDAGARGWDWQSVRPIFTAHENNEQYPADAWHGRGGPLNVTRVQDPNPLTELFVRAGQELGEQRNDDFNGENQRGFGRFQVTQKQGRRWSAARAFLDPARGRENLCIMTDALVSRVVLSGDRAQGVEYIDQQGVPRVLTANREVILCGGAINSPQLLMLSGIGDRDHLKSVGVDCHVHLPEVGRNLQDHLDMTVSIHDRSRQAIGFSPYFLPRLIRAFYDYFRYRRGFLASNAAEAGAFVNVGGGDRPDVQLHFLPTFLRDHGRELTSGFGCTIHVCQLRPKSRGFIRLSGSDPRSAPLIDPGYLSDSDDLRVLREGVKLARRVFRTEAFASIFGGDDLPAKEVVTDEQIDADIRQRAESIYHPVGTCRMGDDELAVVDSRLRVRGISGLRVADASVMPLLISGNTNAPCMMIGEKAALCVLEDNT
;
A
#
# COMPACT_ATOMS: atom_id res chain seq x y z
N MET A 1 10.04 -16.66 -12.74
CA MET A 1 9.04 -15.86 -12.01
C MET A 1 7.67 -16.11 -12.65
N TYR A 2 6.73 -16.67 -11.91
CA TYR A 2 5.38 -17.01 -12.38
C TYR A 2 4.38 -16.00 -11.86
N LYS A 3 3.53 -15.46 -12.71
CA LYS A 3 2.47 -14.51 -12.33
C LYS A 3 1.20 -14.73 -13.15
N ARG A 4 0.05 -14.85 -12.50
CA ARG A 4 -1.30 -14.84 -13.11
C ARG A 4 -1.64 -13.52 -13.81
N GLN A 5 -0.67 -12.68 -14.13
CA GLN A 5 -0.88 -11.27 -14.36
C GLN A 5 -0.49 -10.89 -15.78
N PRO A 6 -1.30 -10.05 -16.47
CA PRO A 6 -0.93 -9.53 -17.78
C PRO A 6 0.26 -8.56 -17.66
N HIS A 7 0.84 -8.25 -18.82
CA HIS A 7 1.85 -7.19 -18.90
C HIS A 7 1.34 -5.85 -18.39
N ASP A 8 2.25 -5.06 -17.78
CA ASP A 8 2.01 -3.70 -17.30
C ASP A 8 1.97 -2.64 -18.41
N ASN A 9 2.01 -3.06 -19.69
CA ASN A 9 2.01 -2.14 -20.83
C ASN A 9 0.61 -1.57 -21.07
N SER A 10 0.27 -0.50 -20.36
CA SER A 10 -0.98 0.25 -20.50
C SER A 10 -0.72 1.73 -20.33
N GLY A 11 -1.42 2.55 -21.11
CA GLY A 11 -1.42 4.02 -20.93
C GLY A 11 -1.82 4.41 -19.52
N PHE A 12 -2.83 3.75 -18.95
CA PHE A 12 -3.28 4.01 -17.56
C PHE A 12 -2.22 3.69 -16.50
N VAL A 13 -1.40 2.66 -16.70
CA VAL A 13 -0.28 2.35 -15.79
C VAL A 13 0.80 3.41 -15.88
N ASN A 14 1.11 3.87 -17.09
CA ASN A 14 2.21 4.80 -17.34
C ASN A 14 1.90 6.25 -16.94
N ILE A 15 0.65 6.68 -17.13
CA ILE A 15 0.19 8.02 -16.78
C ILE A 15 -0.11 8.05 -15.27
N PRO A 16 0.58 8.89 -14.48
CA PRO A 16 0.38 8.91 -13.03
C PRO A 16 -1.08 9.12 -12.60
N PHE A 17 -1.78 10.08 -13.18
CA PHE A 17 -3.20 10.32 -12.91
C PHE A 17 -4.13 9.20 -13.42
N GLY A 18 -3.62 8.28 -14.24
CA GLY A 18 -4.34 7.12 -14.75
C GLY A 18 -4.78 6.10 -13.68
N LEU A 19 -4.31 6.26 -12.44
CA LEU A 19 -4.66 5.38 -11.31
C LEU A 19 -6.18 5.23 -11.12
N ILE A 20 -6.96 6.28 -11.34
CA ILE A 20 -8.44 6.27 -11.23
C ILE A 20 -9.06 5.28 -12.23
N GLY A 21 -8.52 5.22 -13.45
CA GLY A 21 -8.94 4.23 -14.45
C GLY A 21 -8.56 2.80 -14.06
N LEU A 22 -7.38 2.60 -13.46
CA LEU A 22 -6.89 1.28 -13.04
C LEU A 22 -7.71 0.68 -11.87
N ILE A 23 -8.22 1.51 -10.97
CA ILE A 23 -9.09 1.07 -9.87
C ILE A 23 -10.41 0.48 -10.42
N LYS A 24 -10.95 1.08 -11.48
CA LYS A 24 -12.17 0.60 -12.17
C LYS A 24 -11.92 -0.60 -13.09
N GLU A 25 -10.69 -0.77 -13.57
CA GLU A 25 -10.35 -1.82 -14.54
C GLU A 25 -10.18 -3.18 -13.85
N GLY A 26 -11.10 -4.11 -14.04
CA GLY A 26 -11.02 -5.47 -13.49
C GLY A 26 -9.87 -6.34 -14.05
N LYS A 27 -9.23 -5.95 -15.15
CA LYS A 27 -8.19 -6.75 -15.81
C LYS A 27 -6.85 -6.76 -15.06
N ARG A 28 -6.41 -5.59 -14.55
CA ARG A 28 -5.14 -5.41 -13.84
C ARG A 28 -5.29 -5.26 -12.33
N ASN A 29 -6.48 -5.49 -11.84
CA ASN A 29 -6.85 -5.39 -10.44
C ASN A 29 -7.56 -6.67 -9.99
N TRP A 30 -7.19 -7.20 -8.83
CA TRP A 30 -7.87 -8.34 -8.23
C TRP A 30 -9.29 -8.01 -7.80
N GLY A 31 -9.55 -6.77 -7.40
CA GLY A 31 -10.88 -6.28 -7.03
C GLY A 31 -11.48 -7.01 -5.83
N TYR A 32 -10.67 -7.30 -4.81
CA TYR A 32 -11.14 -7.96 -3.60
C TYR A 32 -12.14 -7.10 -2.84
N ASN A 33 -12.96 -7.76 -2.03
CA ASN A 33 -13.80 -7.13 -1.02
C ASN A 33 -13.57 -7.84 0.31
N THR A 34 -13.67 -7.09 1.41
CA THR A 34 -13.62 -7.67 2.75
C THR A 34 -14.88 -8.49 3.05
N ALA A 35 -14.80 -9.33 4.08
CA ALA A 35 -15.99 -9.79 4.80
C ALA A 35 -16.77 -8.58 5.35
N PRO A 36 -18.06 -8.74 5.70
CA PRO A 36 -18.80 -7.68 6.38
C PRO A 36 -18.06 -7.25 7.64
N GLN A 37 -17.82 -5.95 7.77
CA GLN A 37 -17.12 -5.37 8.92
C GLN A 37 -18.14 -4.89 9.94
N ARG A 38 -18.32 -5.66 11.00
CA ARG A 38 -19.36 -5.43 12.02
C ARG A 38 -19.30 -4.01 12.62
N ALA A 39 -18.09 -3.53 12.92
CA ALA A 39 -17.89 -2.19 13.49
C ALA A 39 -18.08 -1.07 12.46
N LEU A 40 -18.19 -1.38 11.16
CA LEU A 40 -18.44 -0.47 10.06
C LEU A 40 -19.81 -0.72 9.43
N CYS A 41 -20.86 -0.96 10.25
CA CYS A 41 -22.24 -1.16 9.83
C CYS A 41 -22.40 -2.33 8.83
N ASP A 42 -21.66 -3.42 9.04
CA ASP A 42 -21.63 -4.62 8.18
C ASP A 42 -21.25 -4.35 6.71
N ARG A 43 -20.59 -3.22 6.43
CA ARG A 43 -20.12 -2.87 5.10
C ARG A 43 -19.00 -3.81 4.66
N ARG A 44 -18.97 -4.09 3.35
CA ARG A 44 -17.85 -4.73 2.66
C ARG A 44 -17.00 -3.66 1.99
N LEU A 45 -15.74 -3.57 2.36
CA LEU A 45 -14.83 -2.58 1.82
C LEU A 45 -14.13 -3.12 0.58
N TYR A 46 -14.03 -2.30 -0.44
CA TYR A 46 -13.33 -2.63 -1.68
C TYR A 46 -11.80 -2.55 -1.47
N TRP A 47 -11.10 -3.61 -1.85
CA TRP A 47 -9.65 -3.74 -1.69
C TRP A 47 -8.95 -3.97 -3.03
N PRO A 48 -8.60 -2.94 -3.79
CA PRO A 48 -7.85 -3.07 -5.03
C PRO A 48 -6.44 -3.61 -4.76
N ARG A 49 -6.03 -4.63 -5.51
CA ARG A 49 -4.67 -5.18 -5.50
C ARG A 49 -4.19 -5.37 -6.92
N GLY A 50 -2.94 -4.98 -7.20
CA GLY A 50 -2.38 -5.07 -8.53
C GLY A 50 -2.29 -6.50 -9.04
N LYS A 51 -2.92 -6.74 -10.21
CA LYS A 51 -2.91 -8.00 -10.95
C LYS A 51 -2.16 -7.81 -12.27
N THR A 52 -0.92 -7.37 -12.17
CA THR A 52 -0.04 -7.05 -13.31
C THR A 52 1.43 -7.18 -12.91
N LEU A 53 2.37 -7.18 -13.85
CA LEU A 53 3.80 -7.07 -13.53
C LEU A 53 4.04 -5.83 -12.66
N GLY A 54 4.89 -5.95 -11.65
CA GLY A 54 5.07 -4.92 -10.62
C GLY A 54 4.03 -4.96 -9.50
N GLY A 55 2.94 -5.77 -9.62
CA GLY A 55 1.92 -5.89 -8.59
C GLY A 55 1.25 -4.56 -8.27
N SER A 56 1.00 -4.28 -6.98
CA SER A 56 0.34 -3.05 -6.53
C SER A 56 1.14 -1.78 -6.81
N SER A 57 2.48 -1.85 -7.01
CA SER A 57 3.28 -0.68 -7.41
C SER A 57 2.89 -0.15 -8.81
N SER A 58 2.27 -0.98 -9.64
CA SER A 58 1.80 -0.59 -10.98
C SER A 58 0.43 0.10 -10.97
N ILE A 59 -0.30 0.10 -9.84
CA ILE A 59 -1.65 0.70 -9.74
C ILE A 59 -1.82 1.66 -8.55
N ASN A 60 -0.81 1.82 -7.68
CA ASN A 60 -0.86 2.68 -6.48
C ASN A 60 -0.75 4.18 -6.81
N ALA A 61 -0.88 5.03 -5.78
CA ALA A 61 -0.68 6.48 -5.88
C ALA A 61 0.79 6.93 -5.85
N MET A 62 1.76 6.01 -5.95
CA MET A 62 3.19 6.26 -6.05
C MET A 62 3.83 7.04 -4.88
N VAL A 63 3.12 7.33 -3.82
CA VAL A 63 3.70 8.01 -2.64
C VAL A 63 4.85 7.19 -2.08
N TYR A 64 6.01 7.84 -1.91
CA TYR A 64 7.23 7.21 -1.40
C TYR A 64 7.44 7.58 0.06
N ILE A 65 7.22 6.63 0.95
CA ILE A 65 7.41 6.75 2.39
C ILE A 65 8.12 5.50 2.88
N ARG A 66 9.17 5.68 3.69
CA ARG A 66 9.92 4.59 4.30
C ARG A 66 9.34 4.13 5.63
N GLY A 67 8.54 4.95 6.30
CA GLY A 67 8.10 4.76 7.68
C GLY A 67 9.01 5.49 8.68
N GLN A 68 8.78 5.24 9.96
CA GLN A 68 9.58 5.79 11.07
C GLN A 68 10.66 4.78 11.48
N GLN A 69 11.78 5.28 12.02
CA GLN A 69 12.86 4.42 12.56
C GLN A 69 12.31 3.40 13.55
N GLN A 70 11.47 3.87 14.48
CA GLN A 70 10.85 3.05 15.52
C GLN A 70 9.95 1.92 14.99
N ASP A 71 9.45 2.02 13.76
CA ASP A 71 8.68 0.92 13.16
C ASP A 71 9.57 -0.32 13.00
N TYR A 72 10.76 -0.14 12.47
CA TYR A 72 11.74 -1.22 12.24
C TYR A 72 12.40 -1.71 13.53
N ASP A 73 12.67 -0.79 14.48
CA ASP A 73 13.14 -1.19 15.80
C ASP A 73 12.09 -2.03 16.52
N SER A 74 10.79 -1.70 16.35
CA SER A 74 9.68 -2.52 16.85
C SER A 74 9.59 -3.90 16.16
N TRP A 75 10.01 -4.01 14.89
CA TRP A 75 10.09 -5.32 14.22
C TRP A 75 11.17 -6.20 14.88
N ARG A 76 12.36 -5.63 15.15
CA ARG A 76 13.42 -6.35 15.89
C ARG A 76 12.90 -6.80 17.26
N ASP A 77 12.22 -5.91 17.98
CA ASP A 77 11.71 -6.18 19.33
C ASP A 77 10.57 -7.24 19.30
N ALA A 78 9.88 -7.38 18.18
CA ALA A 78 8.93 -8.45 17.88
C ALA A 78 9.61 -9.75 17.37
N GLY A 79 10.92 -9.89 17.50
CA GLY A 79 11.68 -11.09 17.13
C GLY A 79 12.24 -11.12 15.70
N ALA A 80 12.04 -10.07 14.91
CA ALA A 80 12.61 -9.96 13.56
C ALA A 80 14.06 -9.44 13.63
N ARG A 81 15.00 -10.25 14.09
CA ARG A 81 16.41 -9.88 14.27
C ARG A 81 17.05 -9.46 12.96
N GLY A 82 17.79 -8.35 12.97
CA GLY A 82 18.43 -7.77 11.78
C GLY A 82 17.46 -7.01 10.87
N TRP A 83 16.25 -6.67 11.37
CA TRP A 83 15.26 -5.84 10.67
C TRP A 83 15.03 -4.48 11.36
N ASP A 84 15.90 -4.10 12.31
CA ASP A 84 15.94 -2.76 12.89
C ASP A 84 16.33 -1.70 11.86
N TRP A 85 16.08 -0.43 12.19
CA TRP A 85 16.35 0.68 11.28
C TRP A 85 17.79 0.73 10.79
N GLN A 86 18.77 0.47 11.66
CA GLN A 86 20.17 0.50 11.30
C GLN A 86 20.50 -0.54 10.22
N SER A 87 19.86 -1.71 10.28
CA SER A 87 20.04 -2.81 9.33
C SER A 87 19.33 -2.58 7.99
N VAL A 88 18.17 -1.92 7.97
CA VAL A 88 17.36 -1.77 6.74
C VAL A 88 17.58 -0.44 6.02
N ARG A 89 18.02 0.61 6.71
CA ARG A 89 18.31 1.92 6.11
C ARG A 89 19.30 1.84 4.93
N PRO A 90 20.42 1.12 5.01
CA PRO A 90 21.34 1.00 3.88
C PRO A 90 20.71 0.38 2.63
N ILE A 91 19.71 -0.49 2.80
CA ILE A 91 18.99 -1.10 1.68
C ILE A 91 18.11 -0.06 0.99
N PHE A 92 17.41 0.80 1.76
CA PHE A 92 16.63 1.90 1.20
C PHE A 92 17.50 2.87 0.40
N THR A 93 18.67 3.25 0.92
CA THR A 93 19.58 4.17 0.22
C THR A 93 20.22 3.52 -1.01
N ALA A 94 20.55 2.24 -0.96
CA ALA A 94 21.17 1.51 -2.09
C ALA A 94 20.23 1.40 -3.30
N HIS A 95 18.92 1.16 -3.08
CA HIS A 95 18.00 1.02 -4.20
C HIS A 95 17.41 2.34 -4.70
N GLU A 96 17.59 3.44 -3.98
CA GLU A 96 17.05 4.75 -4.33
C GLU A 96 17.91 5.48 -5.37
N ASN A 97 17.24 6.15 -6.33
CA ASN A 97 17.79 7.23 -7.12
C ASN A 97 16.97 8.49 -6.84
N ASN A 98 17.37 9.28 -5.85
CA ASN A 98 16.66 10.49 -5.45
C ASN A 98 17.06 11.67 -6.35
N GLU A 99 16.08 12.34 -6.99
CA GLU A 99 16.34 13.49 -7.86
C GLU A 99 16.43 14.82 -7.08
N GLN A 100 15.91 14.91 -5.85
CA GLN A 100 15.88 16.14 -5.06
C GLN A 100 17.04 16.28 -4.09
N TYR A 101 17.42 15.17 -3.43
CA TYR A 101 18.42 15.19 -2.38
C TYR A 101 19.74 14.57 -2.85
N PRO A 102 20.90 15.09 -2.37
CA PRO A 102 22.18 14.44 -2.61
C PRO A 102 22.22 13.06 -1.94
N ALA A 103 23.19 12.24 -2.33
CA ALA A 103 23.50 11.02 -1.60
C ALA A 103 24.09 11.37 -0.23
N ASP A 104 23.46 10.88 0.83
CA ASP A 104 23.88 11.10 2.22
C ASP A 104 23.46 9.90 3.10
N ALA A 105 23.37 10.12 4.42
CA ALA A 105 22.93 9.08 5.35
C ALA A 105 21.45 8.66 5.16
N TRP A 106 20.63 9.52 4.54
CA TRP A 106 19.19 9.34 4.37
C TRP A 106 18.80 9.00 2.92
N HIS A 107 19.52 9.51 1.92
CA HIS A 107 19.15 9.37 0.52
C HIS A 107 20.25 8.73 -0.31
N GLY A 108 19.83 8.00 -1.35
CA GLY A 108 20.68 7.36 -2.32
C GLY A 108 20.58 7.99 -3.71
N ARG A 109 21.62 7.81 -4.52
CA ARG A 109 21.64 8.14 -5.95
C ARG A 109 22.16 6.96 -6.76
N GLY A 110 21.64 6.82 -7.96
CA GLY A 110 22.07 5.77 -8.90
C GLY A 110 21.42 4.41 -8.68
N GLY A 111 20.56 4.25 -7.67
CA GLY A 111 19.78 3.03 -7.48
C GLY A 111 18.68 2.86 -8.55
N PRO A 112 18.09 1.67 -8.67
CA PRO A 112 17.10 1.38 -9.71
C PRO A 112 15.74 2.08 -9.48
N LEU A 113 15.38 2.40 -8.24
CA LEU A 113 14.09 3.02 -7.88
C LEU A 113 14.20 4.55 -7.95
N ASN A 114 13.62 5.14 -8.98
CA ASN A 114 13.62 6.59 -9.12
C ASN A 114 12.59 7.23 -8.18
N VAL A 115 13.04 8.20 -7.40
CA VAL A 115 12.26 8.97 -6.42
C VAL A 115 12.38 10.45 -6.76
N THR A 116 11.24 11.13 -6.91
CA THR A 116 11.18 12.54 -7.29
C THR A 116 9.98 13.22 -6.62
N ARG A 117 9.81 14.52 -6.85
CA ARG A 117 8.56 15.25 -6.53
C ARG A 117 7.75 15.48 -7.79
N VAL A 118 6.45 15.65 -7.65
CA VAL A 118 5.59 16.12 -8.74
C VAL A 118 6.09 17.50 -9.19
N GLN A 119 6.41 17.64 -10.49
CA GLN A 119 7.06 18.85 -11.02
C GLN A 119 6.14 20.07 -11.00
N ASP A 120 4.91 19.91 -11.45
CA ASP A 120 3.89 20.97 -11.51
C ASP A 120 2.74 20.63 -10.57
N PRO A 121 2.89 20.83 -9.25
CA PRO A 121 1.82 20.52 -8.29
C PRO A 121 0.66 21.51 -8.45
N ASN A 122 -0.53 21.08 -8.04
CA ASN A 122 -1.67 21.99 -7.97
C ASN A 122 -1.38 23.12 -6.96
N PRO A 123 -1.71 24.39 -7.26
CA PRO A 123 -1.49 25.50 -6.33
C PRO A 123 -2.09 25.31 -4.93
N LEU A 124 -3.18 24.54 -4.81
CA LEU A 124 -3.82 24.22 -3.53
C LEU A 124 -2.94 23.35 -2.63
N THR A 125 -1.93 22.66 -3.19
CA THR A 125 -0.95 21.87 -2.44
C THR A 125 -0.14 22.73 -1.46
N GLU A 126 0.24 23.94 -1.85
CA GLU A 126 0.98 24.84 -0.97
C GLU A 126 0.08 25.49 0.09
N LEU A 127 -1.21 25.69 -0.22
CA LEU A 127 -2.18 26.15 0.78
C LEU A 127 -2.35 25.13 1.90
N PHE A 128 -2.34 23.84 1.58
CA PHE A 128 -2.38 22.77 2.59
C PHE A 128 -1.16 22.82 3.52
N VAL A 129 0.03 23.03 2.98
CA VAL A 129 1.26 23.12 3.79
C VAL A 129 1.20 24.36 4.69
N ARG A 130 0.78 25.51 4.14
CA ARG A 130 0.57 26.74 4.92
C ARG A 130 -0.46 26.57 6.04
N ALA A 131 -1.56 25.89 5.76
CA ALA A 131 -2.60 25.61 6.76
C ALA A 131 -2.03 24.84 7.96
N GLY A 132 -1.12 23.88 7.73
CA GLY A 132 -0.40 23.18 8.80
C GLY A 132 0.42 24.13 9.67
N GLN A 133 1.14 25.07 9.05
CA GLN A 133 1.93 26.07 9.79
C GLN A 133 1.04 27.02 10.60
N GLU A 134 -0.12 27.43 10.08
CA GLU A 134 -1.10 28.24 10.82
C GLU A 134 -1.69 27.49 12.03
N LEU A 135 -1.71 26.16 12.01
CA LEU A 135 -2.10 25.31 13.13
C LEU A 135 -0.96 25.01 14.11
N GLY A 136 0.23 25.59 13.89
CA GLY A 136 1.39 25.40 14.76
C GLY A 136 2.25 24.18 14.43
N GLU A 137 1.95 23.46 13.34
CA GLU A 137 2.78 22.35 12.87
C GLU A 137 3.93 22.86 11.99
N GLN A 138 5.03 22.12 12.00
CA GLN A 138 6.19 22.49 11.19
C GLN A 138 5.98 22.13 9.70
N ARG A 139 6.58 22.92 8.81
CA ARG A 139 6.81 22.51 7.43
C ARG A 139 7.84 21.38 7.41
N ASN A 140 7.57 20.32 6.69
CA ASN A 140 8.51 19.23 6.46
C ASN A 140 8.70 19.01 4.96
N ASP A 141 9.89 19.31 4.47
CA ASP A 141 10.22 19.11 3.06
C ASP A 141 10.72 17.70 2.77
N ASP A 142 10.96 16.86 3.82
CA ASP A 142 11.46 15.50 3.66
C ASP A 142 10.91 14.54 4.72
N PHE A 143 9.88 13.79 4.35
CA PHE A 143 9.29 12.75 5.21
C PHE A 143 10.13 11.46 5.32
N ASN A 144 11.18 11.34 4.52
CA ASN A 144 12.07 10.18 4.46
C ASN A 144 13.45 10.44 5.08
N GLY A 145 13.64 11.64 5.64
CA GLY A 145 14.81 12.07 6.40
C GLY A 145 14.73 11.68 7.87
N GLU A 146 15.42 12.45 8.71
CA GLU A 146 15.52 12.21 10.15
C GLU A 146 14.18 12.29 10.88
N ASN A 147 13.34 13.25 10.48
CA ASN A 147 12.05 13.52 11.12
C ASN A 147 10.89 13.42 10.12
N GLN A 148 9.90 12.59 10.45
CA GLN A 148 8.72 12.44 9.62
C GLN A 148 7.62 13.45 9.94
N ARG A 149 7.59 14.07 11.15
CA ARG A 149 6.51 14.97 11.58
C ARG A 149 6.44 16.25 10.75
N GLY A 150 5.23 16.72 10.48
CA GLY A 150 4.94 18.03 9.87
C GLY A 150 4.10 17.92 8.59
N PHE A 151 3.91 19.06 7.94
CA PHE A 151 3.17 19.23 6.68
C PHE A 151 4.13 19.48 5.53
N GLY A 152 3.95 18.78 4.40
CA GLY A 152 4.86 18.93 3.28
C GLY A 152 4.40 18.23 2.02
N ARG A 153 5.24 18.29 0.98
CA ARG A 153 4.99 17.63 -0.30
C ARG A 153 5.58 16.23 -0.29
N PHE A 154 4.81 15.27 -0.77
CA PHE A 154 5.33 13.90 -0.90
C PHE A 154 6.36 13.77 -2.01
N GLN A 155 7.34 12.90 -1.77
CA GLN A 155 8.12 12.29 -2.83
C GLN A 155 7.32 11.14 -3.45
N VAL A 156 7.57 10.89 -4.73
CA VAL A 156 6.83 9.88 -5.51
C VAL A 156 7.77 8.99 -6.32
N THR A 157 7.37 7.74 -6.54
CA THR A 157 8.08 6.80 -7.41
C THR A 157 7.71 7.07 -8.87
N GLN A 158 8.32 8.13 -9.43
CA GLN A 158 8.15 8.56 -10.83
C GLN A 158 9.49 8.84 -11.47
N LYS A 159 9.55 8.77 -12.78
CA LYS A 159 10.70 9.22 -13.61
C LYS A 159 10.18 9.89 -14.87
N GLN A 160 10.60 11.12 -15.12
CA GLN A 160 10.20 11.89 -16.30
C GLN A 160 8.68 11.94 -16.50
N GLY A 161 7.91 12.24 -15.43
CA GLY A 161 6.45 12.33 -15.46
C GLY A 161 5.72 11.00 -15.72
N ARG A 162 6.38 9.85 -15.51
CA ARG A 162 5.78 8.52 -15.64
C ARG A 162 5.93 7.74 -14.33
N ARG A 163 4.97 6.88 -14.04
CA ARG A 163 5.07 5.90 -12.96
C ARG A 163 6.36 5.08 -13.08
N TRP A 164 7.05 4.91 -11.97
CA TRP A 164 8.24 4.07 -11.86
C TRP A 164 7.98 2.91 -10.91
N SER A 165 7.26 1.91 -11.41
CA SER A 165 6.85 0.72 -10.65
C SER A 165 8.03 -0.21 -10.37
N ALA A 166 7.84 -1.19 -9.47
CA ALA A 166 8.83 -2.25 -9.23
C ALA A 166 9.17 -3.02 -10.50
N ALA A 167 8.24 -3.20 -11.45
CA ALA A 167 8.55 -3.80 -12.74
C ALA A 167 9.55 -2.96 -13.52
N ARG A 168 9.36 -1.64 -13.58
CA ARG A 168 10.27 -0.73 -14.28
C ARG A 168 11.61 -0.57 -13.59
N ALA A 169 11.60 -0.53 -12.26
CA ALA A 169 12.82 -0.32 -11.49
C ALA A 169 13.72 -1.57 -11.49
N PHE A 170 13.16 -2.75 -11.30
CA PHE A 170 13.94 -3.95 -11.02
C PHE A 170 13.80 -5.03 -12.12
N LEU A 171 12.62 -5.17 -12.74
CA LEU A 171 12.38 -6.26 -13.69
C LEU A 171 12.82 -5.89 -15.11
N ASP A 172 12.48 -4.69 -15.59
CA ASP A 172 12.81 -4.26 -16.97
C ASP A 172 14.32 -4.27 -17.24
N PRO A 173 15.21 -3.80 -16.34
CA PRO A 173 16.65 -3.89 -16.55
C PRO A 173 17.18 -5.33 -16.59
N ALA A 174 16.45 -6.28 -15.99
CA ALA A 174 16.86 -7.69 -15.93
C ALA A 174 16.27 -8.55 -17.04
N ARG A 175 15.33 -8.07 -17.86
CA ARG A 175 14.61 -8.88 -18.88
C ARG A 175 15.50 -9.57 -19.88
N GLY A 176 16.66 -8.99 -20.21
CA GLY A 176 17.61 -9.56 -21.16
C GLY A 176 18.57 -10.61 -20.57
N ARG A 177 18.47 -10.94 -19.28
CA ARG A 177 19.34 -11.93 -18.66
C ARG A 177 18.91 -13.34 -19.04
N GLU A 178 19.83 -14.16 -19.54
CA GLU A 178 19.57 -15.55 -19.95
C GLU A 178 19.08 -16.45 -18.81
N ASN A 179 19.48 -16.13 -17.56
CA ASN A 179 19.06 -16.85 -16.36
C ASN A 179 17.71 -16.38 -15.76
N LEU A 180 16.98 -15.47 -16.44
CA LEU A 180 15.67 -14.97 -16.01
C LEU A 180 14.56 -15.37 -16.98
N CYS A 181 13.66 -16.24 -16.53
CA CYS A 181 12.42 -16.55 -17.24
C CYS A 181 11.21 -15.90 -16.52
N ILE A 182 10.41 -15.14 -17.25
CA ILE A 182 9.19 -14.49 -16.74
C ILE A 182 7.99 -15.11 -17.47
N MET A 183 7.13 -15.79 -16.70
CA MET A 183 5.87 -16.34 -17.20
C MET A 183 4.70 -15.53 -16.67
N THR A 184 3.90 -14.95 -17.57
CA THR A 184 2.65 -14.26 -17.24
C THR A 184 1.45 -15.19 -17.49
N ASP A 185 0.29 -14.77 -16.97
CA ASP A 185 -0.96 -15.52 -17.14
C ASP A 185 -0.89 -16.98 -16.65
N ALA A 186 -0.06 -17.24 -15.65
CA ALA A 186 0.16 -18.52 -14.98
C ALA A 186 -0.33 -18.44 -13.53
N LEU A 187 -1.49 -19.03 -13.23
CA LEU A 187 -2.04 -19.08 -11.87
C LEU A 187 -1.35 -20.20 -11.09
N VAL A 188 -0.49 -19.84 -10.14
CA VAL A 188 0.04 -20.82 -9.18
C VAL A 188 -1.09 -21.28 -8.27
N SER A 189 -1.35 -22.59 -8.27
CA SER A 189 -2.42 -23.24 -7.50
C SER A 189 -1.94 -23.72 -6.13
N ARG A 190 -0.71 -24.22 -6.04
CA ARG A 190 -0.08 -24.68 -4.79
C ARG A 190 1.44 -24.79 -4.93
N VAL A 191 2.13 -24.82 -3.82
CA VAL A 191 3.50 -25.31 -3.70
C VAL A 191 3.47 -26.84 -3.67
N VAL A 192 4.31 -27.48 -4.46
CA VAL A 192 4.49 -28.95 -4.45
C VAL A 192 5.48 -29.31 -3.35
N LEU A 193 5.03 -30.12 -2.39
CA LEU A 193 5.83 -30.58 -1.26
C LEU A 193 6.21 -32.06 -1.41
N SER A 194 7.39 -32.42 -0.91
CA SER A 194 7.82 -33.80 -0.72
C SER A 194 8.40 -33.89 0.71
N GLY A 195 7.68 -34.57 1.61
CA GLY A 195 7.94 -34.46 3.03
C GLY A 195 7.92 -33.02 3.51
N ASP A 196 8.99 -32.60 4.16
CA ASP A 196 9.17 -31.23 4.68
C ASP A 196 9.89 -30.26 3.70
N ARG A 197 9.95 -30.61 2.38
CA ARG A 197 10.68 -29.81 1.39
C ARG A 197 9.78 -29.35 0.26
N ALA A 198 9.90 -28.06 -0.09
CA ALA A 198 9.32 -27.51 -1.31
C ALA A 198 10.11 -27.97 -2.54
N GLN A 199 9.41 -28.64 -3.48
CA GLN A 199 9.98 -29.17 -4.72
C GLN A 199 9.69 -28.31 -5.94
N GLY A 200 8.74 -27.39 -5.84
CA GLY A 200 8.31 -26.54 -6.95
C GLY A 200 6.92 -25.99 -6.76
N VAL A 201 6.29 -25.65 -7.86
CA VAL A 201 4.92 -25.14 -7.87
C VAL A 201 4.07 -25.83 -8.93
N GLU A 202 2.81 -26.02 -8.60
CA GLU A 202 1.78 -26.33 -9.59
C GLU A 202 1.12 -25.02 -10.04
N TYR A 203 0.92 -24.87 -11.32
CA TYR A 203 0.23 -23.70 -11.89
C TYR A 203 -0.73 -24.11 -13.00
N ILE A 204 -1.75 -23.30 -13.19
CA ILE A 204 -2.73 -23.43 -14.27
C ILE A 204 -2.29 -22.50 -15.38
N ASP A 205 -2.05 -23.05 -16.58
CA ASP A 205 -1.65 -22.29 -17.75
C ASP A 205 -2.82 -21.51 -18.39
N GLN A 206 -2.56 -20.79 -19.49
CA GLN A 206 -3.58 -20.00 -20.22
C GLN A 206 -4.71 -20.85 -20.79
N GLN A 207 -4.45 -22.12 -21.05
CA GLN A 207 -5.43 -23.10 -21.56
C GLN A 207 -6.22 -23.75 -20.42
N GLY A 208 -5.94 -23.42 -19.17
CA GLY A 208 -6.60 -24.01 -18.01
C GLY A 208 -6.02 -25.36 -17.59
N VAL A 209 -4.88 -25.77 -18.16
CA VAL A 209 -4.24 -27.07 -17.88
C VAL A 209 -3.28 -26.94 -16.70
N PRO A 210 -3.38 -27.83 -15.67
CA PRO A 210 -2.40 -27.87 -14.60
C PRO A 210 -1.01 -28.28 -15.12
N ARG A 211 0.02 -27.61 -14.69
CA ARG A 211 1.43 -27.85 -14.98
C ARG A 211 2.24 -27.81 -13.71
N VAL A 212 3.31 -28.58 -13.65
CA VAL A 212 4.28 -28.56 -12.54
C VAL A 212 5.59 -27.99 -13.02
N LEU A 213 6.15 -27.09 -12.22
CA LEU A 213 7.52 -26.61 -12.37
C LEU A 213 8.32 -26.96 -11.13
N THR A 214 9.41 -27.70 -11.34
CA THR A 214 10.34 -28.05 -10.24
C THR A 214 11.30 -26.92 -9.94
N ALA A 215 11.64 -26.76 -8.66
CA ALA A 215 12.64 -25.82 -8.18
C ALA A 215 13.92 -26.60 -7.79
N ASN A 216 15.05 -26.20 -8.34
CA ASN A 216 16.33 -26.84 -8.01
C ASN A 216 16.84 -26.47 -6.62
N ARG A 217 16.49 -25.27 -6.13
CA ARG A 217 16.94 -24.75 -4.83
C ARG A 217 15.78 -24.46 -3.90
N GLU A 218 15.00 -23.42 -4.20
CA GLU A 218 13.90 -22.98 -3.35
C GLU A 218 12.76 -22.34 -4.13
N VAL A 219 11.60 -22.24 -3.51
CA VAL A 219 10.42 -21.48 -3.95
C VAL A 219 10.31 -20.24 -3.08
N ILE A 220 10.09 -19.07 -3.69
CA ILE A 220 9.91 -17.79 -2.99
C ILE A 220 8.53 -17.23 -3.33
N LEU A 221 7.67 -17.11 -2.32
CA LEU A 221 6.34 -16.53 -2.46
C LEU A 221 6.42 -15.00 -2.32
N CYS A 222 5.88 -14.29 -3.32
CA CYS A 222 5.79 -12.83 -3.35
C CYS A 222 4.37 -12.40 -3.76
N GLY A 223 3.35 -13.10 -3.25
CA GLY A 223 1.93 -12.87 -3.58
C GLY A 223 1.32 -11.67 -2.84
N GLY A 224 2.02 -11.08 -1.87
CA GLY A 224 1.52 -10.02 -0.99
C GLY A 224 0.66 -10.56 0.15
N ALA A 225 0.21 -9.64 1.03
CA ALA A 225 -0.48 -9.98 2.27
C ALA A 225 -1.77 -10.82 2.10
N ILE A 226 -2.32 -10.90 0.90
CA ILE A 226 -3.53 -11.68 0.63
C ILE A 226 -3.19 -13.02 -0.01
N ASN A 227 -2.39 -13.03 -1.08
CA ASN A 227 -2.21 -14.24 -1.87
C ASN A 227 -1.08 -15.15 -1.36
N SER A 228 -0.09 -14.65 -0.62
CA SER A 228 0.94 -15.51 -0.02
C SER A 228 0.36 -16.43 1.06
N PRO A 229 -0.39 -15.95 2.07
CA PRO A 229 -1.05 -16.86 3.01
C PRO A 229 -2.10 -17.75 2.33
N GLN A 230 -2.84 -17.25 1.33
CA GLN A 230 -3.76 -18.08 0.55
C GLN A 230 -3.03 -19.27 -0.09
N LEU A 231 -1.89 -19.01 -0.73
CA LEU A 231 -1.11 -20.06 -1.40
C LEU A 231 -0.48 -21.06 -0.42
N LEU A 232 0.00 -20.59 0.75
CA LEU A 232 0.44 -21.48 1.82
C LEU A 232 -0.68 -22.41 2.28
N MET A 233 -1.88 -21.87 2.54
CA MET A 233 -3.03 -22.66 2.95
C MET A 233 -3.48 -23.66 1.87
N LEU A 234 -3.54 -23.27 0.60
CA LEU A 234 -3.82 -24.16 -0.54
C LEU A 234 -2.76 -25.27 -0.71
N SER A 235 -1.57 -25.05 -0.17
CA SER A 235 -0.48 -26.03 -0.15
C SER A 235 -0.47 -26.93 1.09
N GLY A 236 -1.50 -26.85 1.94
CA GLY A 236 -1.60 -27.64 3.18
C GLY A 236 -0.77 -27.09 4.34
N ILE A 237 -0.34 -25.82 4.29
CA ILE A 237 0.43 -25.15 5.35
C ILE A 237 -0.47 -24.12 6.02
N GLY A 238 -0.92 -24.38 7.26
CA GLY A 238 -1.85 -23.51 7.96
C GLY A 238 -2.52 -24.13 9.16
N ASP A 239 -3.61 -23.54 9.60
CA ASP A 239 -4.47 -24.05 10.68
C ASP A 239 -5.16 -25.35 10.23
N ARG A 240 -4.89 -26.45 10.93
CA ARG A 240 -5.36 -27.80 10.57
C ARG A 240 -6.88 -27.87 10.47
N ASP A 241 -7.60 -27.30 11.44
CA ASP A 241 -9.05 -27.40 11.50
C ASP A 241 -9.71 -26.58 10.41
N HIS A 242 -9.15 -25.38 10.16
CA HIS A 242 -9.58 -24.55 9.03
C HIS A 242 -9.36 -25.25 7.70
N LEU A 243 -8.14 -25.77 7.44
CA LEU A 243 -7.81 -26.46 6.18
C LEU A 243 -8.76 -27.63 5.95
N LYS A 244 -8.97 -28.47 6.97
CA LYS A 244 -9.92 -29.58 6.92
C LYS A 244 -11.34 -29.12 6.59
N SER A 245 -11.80 -28.00 7.17
CA SER A 245 -13.15 -27.47 6.95
C SER A 245 -13.41 -27.04 5.50
N VAL A 246 -12.35 -26.73 4.74
CA VAL A 246 -12.42 -26.30 3.33
C VAL A 246 -11.92 -27.37 2.34
N GLY A 247 -11.69 -28.61 2.82
CA GLY A 247 -11.31 -29.74 1.99
C GLY A 247 -9.85 -29.73 1.54
N VAL A 248 -8.95 -29.15 2.33
CA VAL A 248 -7.49 -29.15 2.09
C VAL A 248 -6.81 -30.01 3.16
N ASP A 249 -5.98 -30.95 2.74
CA ASP A 249 -5.17 -31.76 3.67
C ASP A 249 -4.07 -30.90 4.31
N CYS A 250 -3.92 -31.03 5.65
CA CYS A 250 -2.90 -30.31 6.40
C CYS A 250 -1.59 -31.09 6.40
N HIS A 251 -0.58 -30.57 5.72
CA HIS A 251 0.80 -31.11 5.75
C HIS A 251 1.59 -30.54 6.94
N VAL A 252 1.53 -29.22 7.15
CA VAL A 252 2.18 -28.56 8.27
C VAL A 252 1.16 -27.70 9.03
N HIS A 253 1.01 -28.01 10.32
CA HIS A 253 0.19 -27.19 11.20
C HIS A 253 0.94 -25.92 11.60
N LEU A 254 0.60 -24.79 10.95
CA LEU A 254 1.15 -23.48 11.20
C LEU A 254 -0.02 -22.49 11.34
N PRO A 255 -0.66 -22.42 12.52
CA PRO A 255 -1.98 -21.81 12.71
C PRO A 255 -2.00 -20.30 12.49
N GLU A 256 -0.85 -19.64 12.55
CA GLU A 256 -0.74 -18.19 12.32
C GLU A 256 -0.71 -17.79 10.83
N VAL A 257 -0.65 -18.74 9.90
CA VAL A 257 -0.79 -18.43 8.46
C VAL A 257 -2.15 -17.78 8.21
N GLY A 258 -2.13 -16.57 7.69
CA GLY A 258 -3.31 -15.75 7.43
C GLY A 258 -3.78 -14.91 8.61
N ARG A 259 -3.25 -15.08 9.83
CA ARG A 259 -3.59 -14.26 11.00
C ARG A 259 -2.77 -12.95 11.04
N ASN A 260 -2.98 -12.14 12.05
CA ASN A 260 -2.30 -10.86 12.27
C ASN A 260 -2.46 -9.86 11.11
N LEU A 261 -3.51 -9.97 10.31
CA LEU A 261 -3.80 -8.99 9.26
C LEU A 261 -3.96 -7.60 9.88
N GLN A 262 -3.20 -6.65 9.37
CA GLN A 262 -3.23 -5.24 9.73
C GLN A 262 -3.41 -4.43 8.46
N ASP A 263 -4.15 -3.34 8.55
CA ASP A 263 -4.32 -2.38 7.45
C ASP A 263 -4.63 -0.99 8.01
N HIS A 264 -4.28 0.04 7.30
CA HIS A 264 -4.63 1.41 7.63
C HIS A 264 -6.08 1.70 7.25
N LEU A 265 -6.93 1.93 8.26
CA LEU A 265 -8.26 2.47 8.05
C LEU A 265 -8.16 3.98 7.77
N ASP A 266 -8.96 4.45 6.85
CA ASP A 266 -8.93 5.81 6.31
C ASP A 266 -10.30 6.46 6.37
N MET A 267 -10.32 7.77 6.58
CA MET A 267 -11.52 8.58 6.56
C MET A 267 -11.32 9.84 5.73
N THR A 268 -12.29 10.21 4.91
CA THR A 268 -12.19 11.39 4.06
C THR A 268 -12.92 12.59 4.65
N VAL A 269 -12.24 13.74 4.62
CA VAL A 269 -12.81 15.07 4.89
C VAL A 269 -12.69 15.88 3.62
N SER A 270 -13.80 16.45 3.13
CA SER A 270 -13.81 17.20 1.88
C SER A 270 -14.61 18.51 1.96
N ILE A 271 -14.21 19.45 1.13
CA ILE A 271 -14.83 20.76 0.99
C ILE A 271 -15.08 21.10 -0.48
N HIS A 272 -16.09 21.91 -0.74
CA HIS A 272 -16.26 22.55 -2.05
C HIS A 272 -15.22 23.66 -2.26
N ASP A 273 -14.62 23.71 -3.46
CA ASP A 273 -13.71 24.77 -3.89
C ASP A 273 -14.45 25.82 -4.73
N ARG A 274 -14.71 26.98 -4.14
CA ARG A 274 -15.37 28.10 -4.85
C ARG A 274 -14.46 28.78 -5.88
N SER A 275 -13.14 28.61 -5.77
CA SER A 275 -12.16 29.21 -6.70
C SER A 275 -12.02 28.44 -8.00
N ARG A 276 -12.49 27.19 -8.05
CA ARG A 276 -12.35 26.25 -9.17
C ARG A 276 -10.89 25.92 -9.54
N GLN A 277 -9.94 26.07 -8.61
CA GLN A 277 -8.54 25.70 -8.84
C GLN A 277 -8.31 24.20 -8.71
N ALA A 278 -9.15 23.51 -7.97
CA ALA A 278 -9.13 22.06 -7.86
C ALA A 278 -9.33 21.35 -9.21
N ILE A 279 -8.98 20.08 -9.28
CA ILE A 279 -9.34 19.20 -10.40
C ILE A 279 -10.79 18.78 -10.20
N GLY A 280 -11.65 19.09 -11.17
CA GLY A 280 -13.09 18.88 -11.02
C GLY A 280 -13.73 18.21 -12.24
N PHE A 281 -14.89 17.61 -12.01
CA PHE A 281 -15.74 17.10 -13.08
C PHE A 281 -16.82 18.13 -13.41
N SER A 282 -16.53 18.98 -14.42
CA SER A 282 -17.39 20.09 -14.81
C SER A 282 -17.09 20.50 -16.25
N PRO A 283 -18.06 21.01 -17.02
CA PRO A 283 -17.80 21.60 -18.33
C PRO A 283 -16.74 22.72 -18.29
N TYR A 284 -16.66 23.47 -17.21
CA TYR A 284 -15.64 24.50 -17.01
C TYR A 284 -14.21 23.95 -16.89
N PHE A 285 -14.06 22.66 -16.63
CA PHE A 285 -12.74 22.02 -16.56
C PHE A 285 -12.23 21.54 -17.93
N LEU A 286 -13.09 21.43 -18.93
CA LEU A 286 -12.76 20.89 -20.25
C LEU A 286 -11.56 21.57 -20.94
N PRO A 287 -11.41 22.90 -20.96
CA PRO A 287 -10.23 23.55 -21.55
C PRO A 287 -8.93 23.17 -20.83
N ARG A 288 -8.96 23.05 -19.49
CA ARG A 288 -7.84 22.62 -18.67
C ARG A 288 -7.48 21.15 -18.94
N LEU A 289 -8.48 20.30 -19.16
CA LEU A 289 -8.28 18.89 -19.51
C LEU A 289 -7.61 18.75 -20.89
N ILE A 290 -8.06 19.47 -21.91
CA ILE A 290 -7.46 19.46 -23.25
C ILE A 290 -5.99 19.92 -23.16
N ARG A 291 -5.74 21.02 -22.46
CA ARG A 291 -4.38 21.51 -22.25
C ARG A 291 -3.51 20.48 -21.50
N ALA A 292 -4.04 19.81 -20.50
CA ALA A 292 -3.33 18.80 -19.75
C ALA A 292 -2.90 17.60 -20.62
N PHE A 293 -3.74 17.16 -21.55
CA PHE A 293 -3.35 16.14 -22.54
C PHE A 293 -2.18 16.64 -23.40
N TYR A 294 -2.26 17.87 -23.93
CA TYR A 294 -1.17 18.44 -24.71
C TYR A 294 0.13 18.55 -23.88
N ASP A 295 0.07 19.14 -22.68
CA ASP A 295 1.23 19.33 -21.80
C ASP A 295 1.85 17.99 -21.41
N TYR A 296 1.03 16.98 -21.12
CA TYR A 296 1.53 15.65 -20.76
C TYR A 296 2.17 14.91 -21.93
N PHE A 297 1.50 14.85 -23.08
CA PHE A 297 2.04 14.08 -24.22
C PHE A 297 3.25 14.77 -24.84
N ARG A 298 3.31 16.12 -24.80
CA ARG A 298 4.42 16.89 -25.37
C ARG A 298 5.59 17.10 -24.41
N TYR A 299 5.30 17.33 -23.13
CA TYR A 299 6.30 17.78 -22.13
C TYR A 299 6.37 16.89 -20.88
N ARG A 300 5.48 15.93 -20.69
CA ARG A 300 5.38 15.10 -19.48
C ARG A 300 5.12 15.90 -18.20
N ARG A 301 4.30 16.95 -18.29
CA ARG A 301 3.97 17.90 -17.24
C ARG A 301 2.47 18.03 -17.01
N GLY A 302 2.10 18.86 -16.03
CA GLY A 302 0.73 19.16 -15.68
C GLY A 302 0.07 18.06 -14.86
N PHE A 303 -1.23 18.19 -14.58
CA PHE A 303 -1.91 17.34 -13.63
C PHE A 303 -1.98 15.85 -14.05
N LEU A 304 -1.85 15.51 -15.33
CA LEU A 304 -1.75 14.11 -15.75
C LEU A 304 -0.43 13.45 -15.31
N ALA A 305 0.60 14.24 -15.02
CA ALA A 305 1.84 13.77 -14.39
C ALA A 305 1.76 13.74 -12.86
N SER A 306 0.68 14.24 -12.26
CA SER A 306 0.43 14.19 -10.84
C SER A 306 -0.15 12.84 -10.42
N ASN A 307 0.18 12.43 -9.21
CA ASN A 307 -0.42 11.27 -8.54
C ASN A 307 -1.72 11.62 -7.78
N ALA A 308 -2.20 12.84 -7.89
CA ALA A 308 -3.29 13.49 -7.14
C ALA A 308 -2.97 13.72 -5.65
N ALA A 309 -2.33 12.79 -4.95
CA ALA A 309 -1.91 12.94 -3.55
C ALA A 309 -0.52 13.61 -3.49
N GLU A 310 -0.46 14.91 -3.74
CA GLU A 310 0.80 15.65 -3.91
C GLU A 310 1.45 16.09 -2.60
N ALA A 311 0.62 16.29 -1.56
CA ALA A 311 1.06 16.68 -0.23
C ALA A 311 0.37 15.86 0.85
N GLY A 312 0.93 15.92 2.03
CA GLY A 312 0.37 15.30 3.22
C GLY A 312 1.01 15.80 4.49
N ALA A 313 0.67 15.15 5.56
CA ALA A 313 1.24 15.44 6.87
C ALA A 313 1.38 14.16 7.69
N PHE A 314 2.33 14.19 8.61
CA PHE A 314 2.44 13.23 9.69
C PHE A 314 2.33 14.00 11.00
N VAL A 315 1.30 13.71 11.76
CA VAL A 315 0.93 14.46 12.96
C VAL A 315 0.58 13.54 14.11
N ASN A 316 0.71 14.05 15.33
CA ASN A 316 0.29 13.37 16.53
C ASN A 316 -1.05 13.96 16.99
N VAL A 317 -2.06 13.13 17.09
CA VAL A 317 -3.38 13.50 17.63
C VAL A 317 -3.71 12.74 18.92
N GLY A 318 -2.98 11.66 19.19
CA GLY A 318 -3.19 10.80 20.37
C GLY A 318 -2.41 11.19 21.62
N GLY A 319 -1.53 12.22 21.55
CA GLY A 319 -0.75 12.72 22.68
C GLY A 319 0.56 11.95 22.96
N GLY A 320 0.99 11.04 22.07
CA GLY A 320 2.27 10.35 22.19
C GLY A 320 3.44 11.13 21.58
N ASP A 321 4.63 10.52 21.55
CA ASP A 321 5.87 11.19 21.13
C ASP A 321 6.09 11.18 19.60
N ARG A 322 5.39 10.34 18.85
CA ARG A 322 5.56 10.17 17.42
C ARG A 322 4.24 10.29 16.65
N PRO A 323 4.26 10.74 15.38
CA PRO A 323 3.06 10.83 14.55
C PRO A 323 2.26 9.52 14.55
N ASP A 324 0.95 9.63 14.72
CA ASP A 324 0.00 8.50 14.74
C ASP A 324 -1.08 8.61 13.65
N VAL A 325 -1.14 9.75 12.94
CA VAL A 325 -2.00 9.98 11.78
C VAL A 325 -1.17 10.49 10.60
N GLN A 326 -1.45 9.95 9.42
CA GLN A 326 -1.02 10.49 8.13
C GLN A 326 -2.20 11.17 7.44
N LEU A 327 -2.00 12.38 6.96
CA LEU A 327 -2.95 13.07 6.08
C LEU A 327 -2.45 12.98 4.63
N HIS A 328 -3.37 12.72 3.68
CA HIS A 328 -3.08 12.88 2.26
C HIS A 328 -4.02 13.95 1.70
N PHE A 329 -3.46 15.01 1.17
CA PHE A 329 -4.21 16.09 0.54
C PHE A 329 -4.34 15.86 -0.96
N LEU A 330 -5.57 15.91 -1.46
CA LEU A 330 -5.91 15.80 -2.87
C LEU A 330 -6.66 17.04 -3.32
N PRO A 331 -6.19 17.77 -4.34
CA PRO A 331 -6.92 18.91 -4.92
C PRO A 331 -8.04 18.42 -5.86
N THR A 332 -8.85 17.50 -5.40
CA THR A 332 -10.00 16.94 -6.12
C THR A 332 -10.96 16.25 -5.15
N PHE A 333 -12.21 16.08 -5.53
CA PHE A 333 -13.09 15.12 -4.87
C PHE A 333 -12.63 13.71 -5.14
N LEU A 334 -12.60 12.87 -4.09
CA LEU A 334 -12.41 11.45 -4.21
C LEU A 334 -13.45 10.73 -3.35
N ARG A 335 -14.45 10.12 -3.97
CA ARG A 335 -15.46 9.29 -3.31
C ARG A 335 -15.38 7.87 -3.82
N ASP A 336 -15.62 6.92 -2.93
CA ASP A 336 -15.59 5.50 -3.25
C ASP A 336 -14.38 5.15 -4.14
N HIS A 337 -13.16 5.51 -3.69
CA HIS A 337 -11.90 5.25 -4.41
C HIS A 337 -11.84 5.85 -5.84
N GLY A 338 -12.63 6.87 -6.12
CA GLY A 338 -12.79 7.45 -7.47
C GLY A 338 -13.70 6.63 -8.39
N ARG A 339 -14.41 5.62 -7.87
CA ARG A 339 -15.44 4.89 -8.63
C ARG A 339 -16.70 5.72 -8.79
N GLU A 340 -16.99 6.58 -7.82
CA GLU A 340 -18.06 7.57 -7.90
C GLU A 340 -17.52 8.90 -8.40
N LEU A 341 -18.13 9.43 -9.47
CA LEU A 341 -17.76 10.73 -10.02
C LEU A 341 -18.60 11.80 -9.33
N THR A 342 -17.93 12.72 -8.63
CA THR A 342 -18.57 13.87 -7.99
C THR A 342 -18.45 15.08 -8.90
N SER A 343 -19.58 15.72 -9.19
CA SER A 343 -19.62 16.95 -10.00
C SER A 343 -19.09 18.16 -9.21
N GLY A 344 -18.49 19.11 -9.91
CA GLY A 344 -17.99 20.35 -9.30
C GLY A 344 -16.49 20.31 -9.03
N PHE A 345 -16.04 21.17 -8.12
CA PHE A 345 -14.65 21.35 -7.71
C PHE A 345 -14.56 21.22 -6.20
N GLY A 346 -13.57 20.53 -5.70
CA GLY A 346 -13.37 20.37 -4.27
C GLY A 346 -12.01 19.81 -3.91
N CYS A 347 -11.71 19.82 -2.63
CA CYS A 347 -10.49 19.22 -2.05
C CYS A 347 -10.86 18.15 -1.06
N THR A 348 -10.04 17.13 -0.98
CA THR A 348 -10.19 16.02 -0.03
C THR A 348 -8.92 15.85 0.80
N ILE A 349 -9.07 15.68 2.10
CA ILE A 349 -8.02 15.17 2.99
C ILE A 349 -8.41 13.76 3.41
N HIS A 350 -7.54 12.79 3.13
CA HIS A 350 -7.59 11.47 3.73
C HIS A 350 -6.94 11.50 5.10
N VAL A 351 -7.59 10.90 6.07
CA VAL A 351 -7.14 10.77 7.45
C VAL A 351 -6.86 9.29 7.71
N CYS A 352 -5.59 8.94 7.77
CA CYS A 352 -5.13 7.56 7.88
C CYS A 352 -4.50 7.33 9.25
N GLN A 353 -5.04 6.38 10.02
CA GLN A 353 -4.43 5.94 11.29
C GLN A 353 -3.19 5.09 11.01
N LEU A 354 -2.03 5.43 11.63
CA LEU A 354 -0.76 4.79 11.30
C LEU A 354 -0.48 3.48 12.06
N ARG A 355 -0.98 3.32 13.26
CA ARG A 355 -0.69 2.14 14.10
C ARG A 355 -1.96 1.54 14.68
N PRO A 356 -2.76 0.84 13.86
CA PRO A 356 -3.98 0.20 14.32
C PRO A 356 -3.67 -0.91 15.33
N LYS A 357 -4.48 -1.01 16.38
CA LYS A 357 -4.45 -2.12 17.34
C LYS A 357 -5.34 -3.28 16.91
N SER A 358 -6.34 -3.01 16.08
CA SER A 358 -7.21 -4.01 15.48
C SER A 358 -6.42 -5.02 14.67
N ARG A 359 -6.81 -6.29 14.77
CA ARG A 359 -6.18 -7.41 14.04
C ARG A 359 -7.24 -8.23 13.36
N GLY A 360 -6.89 -8.69 12.17
CA GLY A 360 -7.75 -9.51 11.34
C GLY A 360 -7.08 -10.77 10.82
N PHE A 361 -7.68 -11.34 9.78
CA PHE A 361 -7.17 -12.57 9.17
C PHE A 361 -7.52 -12.69 7.68
N ILE A 362 -6.78 -13.55 7.01
CA ILE A 362 -7.09 -14.12 5.69
C ILE A 362 -7.38 -15.61 5.90
N ARG A 363 -8.47 -16.13 5.31
CA ARG A 363 -8.80 -17.56 5.30
C ARG A 363 -9.20 -18.00 3.90
N LEU A 364 -9.09 -19.30 3.63
CA LEU A 364 -9.65 -19.87 2.40
C LEU A 364 -11.17 -19.84 2.46
N SER A 365 -11.81 -19.57 1.32
CA SER A 365 -13.26 -19.75 1.14
C SER A 365 -13.62 -21.15 0.58
N GLY A 366 -12.63 -21.92 0.18
CA GLY A 366 -12.70 -23.26 -0.40
C GLY A 366 -11.34 -23.68 -0.95
N SER A 367 -11.25 -24.88 -1.53
CA SER A 367 -10.00 -25.45 -2.07
C SER A 367 -9.68 -25.02 -3.52
N ASP A 368 -10.58 -24.32 -4.22
CA ASP A 368 -10.31 -23.82 -5.59
C ASP A 368 -9.37 -22.58 -5.52
N PRO A 369 -8.19 -22.64 -6.16
CA PRO A 369 -7.23 -21.51 -6.20
C PRO A 369 -7.77 -20.29 -6.97
N ARG A 370 -8.86 -20.42 -7.71
CA ARG A 370 -9.52 -19.30 -8.41
C ARG A 370 -10.43 -18.50 -7.49
N SER A 371 -10.89 -19.09 -6.40
CA SER A 371 -11.77 -18.46 -5.44
C SER A 371 -11.05 -17.37 -4.65
N ALA A 372 -11.70 -16.23 -4.46
CA ALA A 372 -11.18 -15.17 -3.59
C ALA A 372 -11.15 -15.67 -2.14
N PRO A 373 -10.09 -15.39 -1.38
CA PRO A 373 -10.07 -15.73 0.04
C PRO A 373 -11.04 -14.84 0.83
N LEU A 374 -11.44 -15.30 2.01
CA LEU A 374 -12.12 -14.49 2.99
C LEU A 374 -11.11 -13.52 3.61
N ILE A 375 -11.41 -12.22 3.51
CA ILE A 375 -10.55 -11.13 4.00
C ILE A 375 -11.31 -10.42 5.11
N ASP A 376 -10.85 -10.56 6.33
CA ASP A 376 -11.44 -9.88 7.48
C ASP A 376 -10.37 -9.09 8.24
N PRO A 377 -10.24 -7.78 8.02
CA PRO A 377 -9.28 -6.95 8.73
C PRO A 377 -9.66 -6.65 10.19
N GLY A 378 -10.90 -6.95 10.62
CA GLY A 378 -11.36 -6.70 11.98
C GLY A 378 -11.31 -5.23 12.38
N TYR A 379 -11.60 -4.32 11.46
CA TYR A 379 -11.51 -2.87 11.70
C TYR A 379 -12.29 -2.42 12.93
N LEU A 380 -11.71 -1.48 13.69
CA LEU A 380 -12.28 -0.88 14.88
C LEU A 380 -12.68 -1.91 15.95
N SER A 381 -12.03 -3.08 15.99
CA SER A 381 -12.17 -4.05 17.06
C SER A 381 -11.52 -3.57 18.36
N ASP A 382 -10.57 -2.63 18.27
CA ASP A 382 -10.05 -1.86 19.39
C ASP A 382 -10.60 -0.43 19.35
N SER A 383 -11.08 0.05 20.49
CA SER A 383 -11.72 1.38 20.59
C SER A 383 -10.74 2.56 20.40
N ASP A 384 -9.45 2.34 20.64
CA ASP A 384 -8.43 3.38 20.46
C ASP A 384 -8.27 3.75 18.97
N ASP A 385 -8.50 2.79 18.08
CA ASP A 385 -8.44 3.03 16.63
C ASP A 385 -9.50 4.05 16.19
N LEU A 386 -10.72 3.95 16.73
CA LEU A 386 -11.78 4.92 16.45
C LEU A 386 -11.45 6.29 17.03
N ARG A 387 -10.93 6.35 18.26
CA ARG A 387 -10.53 7.60 18.90
C ARG A 387 -9.48 8.36 18.08
N VAL A 388 -8.44 7.69 17.61
CA VAL A 388 -7.38 8.30 16.80
C VAL A 388 -7.93 8.83 15.48
N LEU A 389 -8.78 8.06 14.78
CA LEU A 389 -9.42 8.53 13.54
C LEU A 389 -10.30 9.74 13.79
N ARG A 390 -11.12 9.76 14.86
CA ARG A 390 -11.96 10.90 15.22
C ARG A 390 -11.15 12.18 15.41
N GLU A 391 -10.06 12.12 16.18
CA GLU A 391 -9.19 13.28 16.39
C GLU A 391 -8.52 13.72 15.09
N GLY A 392 -8.14 12.78 14.23
CA GLY A 392 -7.64 13.07 12.88
C GLY A 392 -8.68 13.77 11.99
N VAL A 393 -9.96 13.38 12.04
CA VAL A 393 -11.06 14.04 11.32
C VAL A 393 -11.23 15.47 11.83
N LYS A 394 -11.22 15.69 13.16
CA LYS A 394 -11.26 17.04 13.75
C LYS A 394 -10.10 17.91 13.27
N LEU A 395 -8.89 17.35 13.21
CA LEU A 395 -7.71 18.06 12.70
C LEU A 395 -7.88 18.42 11.21
N ALA A 396 -8.31 17.50 10.36
CA ALA A 396 -8.51 17.75 8.93
C ALA A 396 -9.56 18.85 8.69
N ARG A 397 -10.62 18.90 9.51
CA ARG A 397 -11.58 20.02 9.47
C ARG A 397 -10.95 21.35 9.86
N ARG A 398 -10.08 21.37 10.89
CA ARG A 398 -9.37 22.61 11.28
C ARG A 398 -8.44 23.08 10.18
N VAL A 399 -7.76 22.18 9.45
CA VAL A 399 -6.93 22.52 8.28
C VAL A 399 -7.75 23.31 7.25
N PHE A 400 -8.94 22.85 6.90
CA PHE A 400 -9.81 23.55 5.96
C PHE A 400 -10.44 24.87 6.49
N ARG A 401 -10.33 25.16 7.79
CA ARG A 401 -10.83 26.38 8.43
C ARG A 401 -9.75 27.43 8.66
N THR A 402 -8.51 27.17 8.26
CA THR A 402 -7.41 28.14 8.36
C THR A 402 -7.57 29.28 7.36
N GLU A 403 -6.83 30.38 7.60
CA GLU A 403 -6.81 31.53 6.69
C GLU A 403 -6.27 31.14 5.30
N ALA A 404 -5.33 30.21 5.23
CA ALA A 404 -4.83 29.68 3.96
C ALA A 404 -5.93 29.17 3.04
N PHE A 405 -6.99 28.56 3.59
CA PHE A 405 -8.14 28.05 2.83
C PHE A 405 -9.30 29.05 2.70
N ALA A 406 -9.29 30.18 3.41
CA ALA A 406 -10.41 31.11 3.46
C ALA A 406 -10.89 31.57 2.06
N SER A 407 -9.97 31.81 1.13
CA SER A 407 -10.31 32.27 -0.23
C SER A 407 -10.97 31.20 -1.10
N ILE A 408 -10.74 29.93 -0.83
CA ILE A 408 -11.24 28.81 -1.66
C ILE A 408 -12.37 28.03 -0.98
N PHE A 409 -12.57 28.16 0.32
CA PHE A 409 -13.57 27.43 1.08
C PHE A 409 -15.00 27.79 0.60
N GLY A 410 -15.68 26.82 -0.02
CA GLY A 410 -17.04 26.93 -0.55
C GLY A 410 -18.11 26.22 0.30
N GLY A 411 -17.71 25.64 1.41
CA GLY A 411 -18.56 24.86 2.32
C GLY A 411 -18.06 23.44 2.53
N ASP A 412 -18.50 22.83 3.63
CA ASP A 412 -18.23 21.40 3.90
C ASP A 412 -18.98 20.53 2.89
N ASP A 413 -18.35 19.43 2.49
CA ASP A 413 -18.95 18.39 1.69
C ASP A 413 -19.06 17.09 2.53
N LEU A 414 -17.94 16.55 3.01
CA LEU A 414 -17.91 15.40 3.89
C LEU A 414 -16.90 15.61 5.05
N PRO A 415 -17.25 15.27 6.29
CA PRO A 415 -18.62 15.06 6.75
C PRO A 415 -19.45 16.33 6.64
N ALA A 416 -20.77 16.17 6.61
CA ALA A 416 -21.68 17.31 6.58
C ALA A 416 -21.43 18.26 7.77
N LYS A 417 -21.75 19.55 7.60
CA LYS A 417 -21.46 20.59 8.61
C LYS A 417 -22.12 20.34 9.98
N GLU A 418 -23.24 19.58 9.99
CA GLU A 418 -24.01 19.22 11.17
C GLU A 418 -23.36 18.12 12.01
N VAL A 419 -22.39 17.37 11.46
CA VAL A 419 -21.63 16.32 12.16
C VAL A 419 -20.55 16.97 13.00
N VAL A 420 -20.84 17.31 14.27
CA VAL A 420 -19.94 18.10 15.13
C VAL A 420 -19.55 17.41 16.45
N THR A 421 -20.43 16.58 17.03
CA THR A 421 -20.11 15.89 18.28
C THR A 421 -19.26 14.64 18.04
N ASP A 422 -18.60 14.14 19.08
CA ASP A 422 -17.77 12.95 19.01
C ASP A 422 -18.59 11.73 18.55
N GLU A 423 -19.81 11.60 19.08
CA GLU A 423 -20.73 10.51 18.73
C GLU A 423 -21.17 10.59 17.25
N GLN A 424 -21.42 11.81 16.74
CA GLN A 424 -21.77 12.02 15.33
C GLN A 424 -20.59 11.69 14.40
N ILE A 425 -19.36 12.11 14.78
CA ILE A 425 -18.14 11.81 14.03
C ILE A 425 -17.89 10.30 14.04
N ASP A 426 -18.04 9.64 15.18
CA ASP A 426 -17.88 8.19 15.32
C ASP A 426 -18.89 7.43 14.45
N ALA A 427 -20.15 7.88 14.42
CA ALA A 427 -21.18 7.29 13.56
C ALA A 427 -20.84 7.48 12.08
N ASP A 428 -20.36 8.66 11.69
CA ASP A 428 -19.93 8.97 10.34
C ASP A 428 -18.70 8.13 9.90
N ILE A 429 -17.71 7.95 10.79
CA ILE A 429 -16.56 7.07 10.56
C ILE A 429 -17.05 5.63 10.29
N ARG A 430 -17.96 5.10 11.12
CA ARG A 430 -18.50 3.75 10.92
C ARG A 430 -19.22 3.58 9.59
N GLN A 431 -19.89 4.62 9.11
CA GLN A 431 -20.63 4.60 7.85
C GLN A 431 -19.74 4.79 6.62
N ARG A 432 -18.62 5.53 6.71
CA ARG A 432 -17.87 5.97 5.54
C ARG A 432 -16.41 5.60 5.50
N ALA A 433 -15.81 5.16 6.64
CA ALA A 433 -14.40 4.79 6.63
C ALA A 433 -14.11 3.69 5.61
N GLU A 434 -12.95 3.78 4.97
CA GLU A 434 -12.49 2.90 3.91
C GLU A 434 -11.04 2.46 4.18
N SER A 435 -10.53 1.50 3.43
CA SER A 435 -9.11 1.15 3.45
C SER A 435 -8.29 2.13 2.63
N ILE A 436 -7.05 2.40 3.05
CA ILE A 436 -6.06 3.06 2.18
C ILE A 436 -5.08 2.06 1.56
N TYR A 437 -5.41 0.76 1.62
CA TYR A 437 -4.80 -0.34 0.85
C TYR A 437 -3.39 -0.74 1.28
N HIS A 438 -3.12 -0.78 2.57
CA HIS A 438 -1.83 -1.15 3.13
C HIS A 438 -1.83 -2.48 3.92
N PRO A 439 -2.50 -3.57 3.45
CA PRO A 439 -2.55 -4.82 4.20
C PRO A 439 -1.18 -5.45 4.37
N VAL A 440 -0.89 -5.92 5.61
CA VAL A 440 0.38 -6.56 5.99
C VAL A 440 0.14 -7.66 7.04
N GLY A 441 1.18 -8.40 7.38
CA GLY A 441 1.27 -9.14 8.64
C GLY A 441 0.82 -10.60 8.60
N THR A 442 0.24 -11.08 7.52
CA THR A 442 -0.45 -12.37 7.42
C THR A 442 0.45 -13.60 7.30
N CYS A 443 1.76 -13.41 7.20
CA CYS A 443 2.82 -14.43 7.32
C CYS A 443 3.96 -13.85 8.16
N ARG A 444 3.63 -13.28 9.35
CA ARG A 444 4.56 -12.48 10.14
C ARG A 444 5.88 -13.19 10.40
N MET A 445 6.98 -12.47 10.32
CA MET A 445 8.28 -12.92 10.76
C MET A 445 8.45 -12.75 12.27
N GLY A 446 9.29 -13.60 12.87
CA GLY A 446 9.62 -13.57 14.29
C GLY A 446 10.49 -14.74 14.71
N ASP A 447 10.93 -14.73 15.97
CA ASP A 447 11.72 -15.82 16.56
C ASP A 447 10.88 -16.75 17.46
N ASP A 448 9.64 -16.38 17.75
CA ASP A 448 8.68 -17.20 18.49
C ASP A 448 8.12 -18.37 17.64
N GLU A 449 7.57 -19.39 18.29
CA GLU A 449 7.03 -20.58 17.65
C GLU A 449 5.79 -20.32 16.77
N LEU A 450 5.08 -19.22 16.99
CA LEU A 450 3.91 -18.83 16.22
C LEU A 450 4.25 -18.03 14.97
N ALA A 451 5.51 -17.56 14.81
CA ALA A 451 5.91 -16.85 13.60
C ALA A 451 5.83 -17.78 12.38
N VAL A 452 5.27 -17.27 11.27
CA VAL A 452 5.14 -18.03 10.03
C VAL A 452 6.49 -18.19 9.33
N VAL A 453 7.31 -17.13 9.36
CA VAL A 453 8.67 -17.15 8.81
C VAL A 453 9.69 -16.70 9.87
N ASP A 454 10.91 -17.16 9.74
CA ASP A 454 12.04 -16.68 10.54
C ASP A 454 12.56 -15.32 10.02
N SER A 455 13.57 -14.75 10.69
CA SER A 455 14.20 -13.48 10.28
C SER A 455 14.93 -13.54 8.93
N ARG A 456 15.14 -14.74 8.37
CA ARG A 456 15.65 -14.96 7.02
C ARG A 456 14.54 -15.27 6.02
N LEU A 457 13.27 -15.04 6.42
CA LEU A 457 12.06 -15.22 5.61
C LEU A 457 11.75 -16.68 5.21
N ARG A 458 12.37 -17.67 5.84
CA ARG A 458 12.13 -19.09 5.59
C ARG A 458 10.86 -19.53 6.32
N VAL A 459 9.98 -20.25 5.63
CA VAL A 459 8.73 -20.77 6.20
C VAL A 459 9.08 -21.87 7.21
N ARG A 460 8.53 -21.75 8.43
CA ARG A 460 8.78 -22.73 9.50
C ARG A 460 8.22 -24.10 9.14
N GLY A 461 8.99 -25.13 9.43
CA GLY A 461 8.61 -26.52 9.17
C GLY A 461 8.74 -26.98 7.71
N ILE A 462 9.15 -26.09 6.78
CA ILE A 462 9.35 -26.43 5.36
C ILE A 462 10.69 -25.89 4.89
N SER A 463 11.56 -26.78 4.44
CA SER A 463 12.81 -26.41 3.79
C SER A 463 12.59 -26.00 2.33
N GLY A 464 13.43 -25.08 1.82
CA GLY A 464 13.35 -24.60 0.43
C GLY A 464 12.11 -23.76 0.11
N LEU A 465 11.50 -23.12 1.11
CA LEU A 465 10.35 -22.21 0.93
C LEU A 465 10.54 -20.93 1.71
N ARG A 466 10.35 -19.78 1.04
CA ARG A 466 10.35 -18.44 1.65
C ARG A 466 9.10 -17.65 1.28
N VAL A 467 8.81 -16.64 2.11
CA VAL A 467 7.85 -15.57 1.79
C VAL A 467 8.58 -14.23 1.82
N ALA A 468 8.45 -13.42 0.77
CA ALA A 468 9.17 -12.17 0.62
C ALA A 468 8.25 -11.06 0.08
N ASP A 469 7.35 -10.57 0.91
CA ASP A 469 6.41 -9.49 0.61
C ASP A 469 5.84 -8.86 1.89
N ALA A 470 4.82 -8.01 1.77
CA ALA A 470 4.19 -7.32 2.90
C ALA A 470 3.61 -8.25 3.98
N SER A 471 3.32 -9.52 3.65
CA SER A 471 2.77 -10.47 4.63
C SER A 471 3.73 -10.76 5.79
N VAL A 472 5.04 -10.58 5.58
CA VAL A 472 6.05 -10.89 6.60
C VAL A 472 6.22 -9.82 7.66
N MET A 473 5.72 -8.60 7.45
CA MET A 473 5.81 -7.51 8.41
C MET A 473 5.11 -7.91 9.72
N PRO A 474 5.80 -7.94 10.88
CA PRO A 474 5.14 -8.29 12.14
C PRO A 474 4.19 -7.19 12.61
N LEU A 475 4.55 -5.93 12.33
CA LEU A 475 3.78 -4.73 12.63
C LEU A 475 3.72 -3.84 11.39
N LEU A 476 2.58 -3.18 11.19
CA LEU A 476 2.38 -2.21 10.11
C LEU A 476 3.25 -0.98 10.37
N ILE A 477 3.93 -0.48 9.33
CA ILE A 477 4.78 0.70 9.42
C ILE A 477 3.96 1.99 9.37
N SER A 478 4.52 3.09 9.86
CA SER A 478 3.89 4.41 9.90
C SER A 478 3.97 5.12 8.53
N GLY A 479 3.18 4.63 7.57
CA GLY A 479 3.08 5.21 6.22
C GLY A 479 2.77 4.20 5.12
N ASN A 480 2.97 4.63 3.88
CA ASN A 480 2.68 3.82 2.69
C ASN A 480 3.64 2.63 2.57
N THR A 481 3.13 1.45 2.31
CA THR A 481 3.87 0.18 2.39
C THR A 481 4.68 -0.18 1.15
N ASN A 482 4.66 0.62 0.07
CA ASN A 482 5.32 0.28 -1.20
C ASN A 482 6.86 0.23 -1.08
N ALA A 483 7.49 1.26 -0.50
CA ALA A 483 8.94 1.28 -0.33
C ALA A 483 9.43 0.17 0.63
N PRO A 484 8.80 -0.09 1.79
CA PRO A 484 9.12 -1.23 2.63
C PRO A 484 9.00 -2.58 1.94
N CYS A 485 8.00 -2.79 1.06
CA CYS A 485 7.89 -4.04 0.29
C CYS A 485 9.08 -4.25 -0.65
N MET A 486 9.59 -3.18 -1.27
CA MET A 486 10.78 -3.27 -2.12
C MET A 486 12.05 -3.55 -1.29
N MET A 487 12.17 -2.93 -0.13
CA MET A 487 13.25 -3.18 0.83
C MET A 487 13.24 -4.65 1.29
N ILE A 488 12.06 -5.21 1.62
CA ILE A 488 11.92 -6.62 1.98
C ILE A 488 12.38 -7.52 0.83
N GLY A 489 12.01 -7.20 -0.41
CA GLY A 489 12.43 -7.96 -1.60
C GLY A 489 13.95 -7.97 -1.78
N GLU A 490 14.62 -6.83 -1.58
CA GLU A 490 16.07 -6.73 -1.68
C GLU A 490 16.77 -7.47 -0.54
N LYS A 491 16.28 -7.32 0.70
CA LYS A 491 16.82 -8.08 1.85
C LYS A 491 16.61 -9.58 1.68
N ALA A 492 15.49 -10.01 1.11
CA ALA A 492 15.26 -11.41 0.77
C ALA A 492 16.33 -11.94 -0.22
N ALA A 493 16.66 -11.13 -1.25
CA ALA A 493 17.71 -11.50 -2.21
C ALA A 493 19.07 -11.63 -1.53
N LEU A 494 19.43 -10.74 -0.61
CA LEU A 494 20.66 -10.84 0.18
C LEU A 494 20.68 -12.15 1.02
N CYS A 495 19.58 -12.46 1.72
CA CYS A 495 19.46 -13.71 2.47
C CYS A 495 19.61 -14.96 1.59
N VAL A 496 19.02 -14.94 0.38
CA VAL A 496 19.15 -16.05 -0.59
C VAL A 496 20.60 -16.21 -1.06
N LEU A 497 21.29 -15.12 -1.35
CA LEU A 497 22.70 -15.16 -1.77
C LEU A 497 23.60 -15.73 -0.65
N GLU A 498 23.44 -15.24 0.58
CA GLU A 498 24.21 -15.73 1.73
C GLU A 498 23.97 -17.20 2.06
N ASP A 499 22.72 -17.71 1.92
CA ASP A 499 22.41 -19.12 2.18
C ASP A 499 22.89 -20.07 1.07
N ASN A 500 23.33 -19.53 -0.08
CA ASN A 500 23.78 -20.31 -1.24
C ASN A 500 25.27 -20.10 -1.57
N THR A 501 26.01 -19.35 -0.74
CA THR A 501 27.47 -19.25 -0.74
C THR A 501 28.09 -20.26 0.23
#